data_830f64a176c444c99bb1571a2e535cd2
#
_entry.id   830f64a176c444c99bb1571a2e535cd2
#
_cell.length_a   1.000
_cell.length_b   1.000
_cell.length_c   1.000
_cell.angle_alpha   90.00
_cell.angle_beta   90.00
_cell.angle_gamma   90.00
#
_symmetry.space_group_name_H-M   'P 1'
#
loop_
_entity.id
_entity.type
_entity.pdbx_description
1 polymer ?
#
loop_
_entity_poly.entity_id
_entity_poly.type
_entity_poly.pdbx_seq_one_letter_code
_entity_poly.pdbx_strand_id
1 'polypeptide(L)'
;MIQAVSNDMQKQCFLDAARREPMLHALLGRNLTLWADNPGAPVKLFVAGQAALSLTDDYAWLAGRPDDLEELVSFLRFAGVHTLQTPSELGGQPGLRAVGQDAFLVLEPGGSLPQPPLPQGFVPDTAVPVGEAADLLFPTASAYRDGFYSRTATAVNHGLARLWGLRDAGGRLAASMGADALFERQAYLSLLHTDPAFRRRGLGGWLVTAMANALAAEGWRCAFFSEPHNLPFYRQLGFAPAGTMNCWHVEEQNVSPVRKIEKG
;
A
#
# COMPACT_ATOMS: atom_id res chain seq x y z
N MET A 1 20.66 14.35 3.32
CA MET A 1 19.90 15.27 2.40
C MET A 1 18.93 14.45 1.55
N ILE A 2 17.66 14.83 1.51
CA ILE A 2 16.60 14.19 0.71
C ILE A 2 16.67 14.70 -0.73
N GLN A 3 16.73 13.78 -1.69
CA GLN A 3 16.88 14.09 -3.11
C GLN A 3 15.80 13.38 -3.92
N ALA A 4 15.17 14.08 -4.87
CA ALA A 4 14.24 13.45 -5.81
C ALA A 4 14.99 12.44 -6.70
N VAL A 5 14.34 11.32 -6.99
CA VAL A 5 14.88 10.32 -7.90
C VAL A 5 14.78 10.86 -9.32
N SER A 6 15.91 11.19 -9.93
CA SER A 6 16.00 11.85 -11.24
C SER A 6 17.06 11.28 -12.18
N ASN A 7 17.91 10.38 -11.68
CA ASN A 7 18.97 9.75 -12.46
C ASN A 7 19.16 8.28 -12.08
N ASP A 8 19.92 7.54 -12.88
CA ASP A 8 20.09 6.10 -12.72
C ASP A 8 20.75 5.70 -11.40
N MET A 9 21.68 6.52 -10.89
CA MET A 9 22.31 6.25 -9.58
C MET A 9 21.26 6.33 -8.47
N GLN A 10 20.41 7.35 -8.48
CA GLN A 10 19.34 7.51 -7.48
C GLN A 10 18.27 6.42 -7.61
N LYS A 11 17.91 6.01 -8.85
CA LYS A 11 17.02 4.87 -9.09
C LYS A 11 17.60 3.59 -8.49
N GLN A 12 18.91 3.36 -8.69
CA GLN A 12 19.57 2.19 -8.12
C GLN A 12 19.60 2.25 -6.59
N CYS A 13 19.97 3.38 -5.98
CA CYS A 13 19.94 3.57 -4.53
C CYS A 13 18.54 3.33 -3.94
N PHE A 14 17.50 3.86 -4.60
CA PHE A 14 16.11 3.66 -4.21
C PHE A 14 15.73 2.17 -4.25
N LEU A 15 16.05 1.49 -5.34
CA LEU A 15 15.74 0.07 -5.52
C LEU A 15 16.49 -0.81 -4.52
N ASP A 16 17.75 -0.51 -4.25
CA ASP A 16 18.55 -1.24 -3.25
C ASP A 16 18.00 -1.07 -1.84
N ALA A 17 17.50 0.13 -1.50
CA ALA A 17 16.80 0.36 -0.23
C ALA A 17 15.48 -0.45 -0.17
N ALA A 18 14.70 -0.43 -1.26
CA ALA A 18 13.45 -1.20 -1.35
C ALA A 18 13.69 -2.71 -1.22
N ARG A 19 14.73 -3.25 -1.85
CA ARG A 19 15.09 -4.68 -1.78
C ARG A 19 15.51 -5.13 -0.38
N ARG A 20 16.13 -4.24 0.41
CA ARG A 20 16.49 -4.54 1.80
C ARG A 20 15.29 -4.55 2.74
N GLU A 21 14.13 -4.07 2.27
CA GLU A 21 12.89 -3.98 3.05
C GLU A 21 11.79 -4.84 2.43
N PRO A 22 11.73 -6.16 2.77
CA PRO A 22 10.81 -7.10 2.14
C PRO A 22 9.33 -6.71 2.27
N MET A 23 8.98 -5.90 3.27
CA MET A 23 7.62 -5.43 3.50
C MET A 23 7.18 -4.39 2.46
N LEU A 24 8.11 -3.61 1.92
CA LEU A 24 7.83 -2.53 0.98
C LEU A 24 8.36 -2.78 -0.43
N HIS A 25 9.11 -3.87 -0.64
CA HIS A 25 9.81 -4.15 -1.89
C HIS A 25 8.89 -4.09 -3.13
N ALA A 26 7.74 -4.79 -3.08
CA ALA A 26 6.81 -4.80 -4.21
C ALA A 26 6.24 -3.40 -4.51
N LEU A 27 5.80 -2.69 -3.46
CA LEU A 27 5.21 -1.36 -3.58
C LEU A 27 6.20 -0.34 -4.15
N LEU A 28 7.40 -0.27 -3.56
CA LEU A 28 8.41 0.71 -3.96
C LEU A 28 9.00 0.38 -5.33
N GLY A 29 9.23 -0.91 -5.63
CA GLY A 29 9.73 -1.34 -6.93
C GLY A 29 8.74 -1.04 -8.07
N ARG A 30 7.43 -1.34 -7.86
CA ARG A 30 6.39 -0.92 -8.81
C ARG A 30 6.36 0.60 -8.98
N ASN A 31 6.41 1.36 -7.89
CA ASN A 31 6.38 2.81 -7.94
C ASN A 31 7.57 3.38 -8.71
N LEU A 32 8.77 2.84 -8.48
CA LEU A 32 9.96 3.22 -9.25
C LEU A 32 9.77 2.96 -10.74
N THR A 33 9.29 1.76 -11.10
CA THR A 33 9.11 1.36 -12.50
C THR A 33 8.11 2.25 -13.24
N LEU A 34 7.00 2.63 -12.58
CA LEU A 34 5.94 3.40 -13.22
C LEU A 34 6.19 4.89 -13.26
N TRP A 35 6.88 5.44 -12.25
CA TRP A 35 6.80 6.87 -12.00
C TRP A 35 8.13 7.62 -11.98
N ALA A 36 9.29 6.91 -11.95
CA ALA A 36 10.59 7.58 -11.81
C ALA A 36 10.91 8.57 -12.94
N ASP A 37 10.43 8.30 -14.14
CA ASP A 37 10.71 9.13 -15.34
C ASP A 37 9.57 10.09 -15.68
N ASN A 38 8.57 10.23 -14.82
CA ASN A 38 7.43 11.10 -15.03
C ASN A 38 7.38 12.25 -14.00
N PRO A 39 7.80 13.48 -14.34
CA PRO A 39 7.76 14.62 -13.43
C PRO A 39 6.34 14.99 -12.96
N GLY A 40 5.32 14.71 -13.78
CA GLY A 40 3.90 14.91 -13.47
C GLY A 40 3.24 13.77 -12.70
N ALA A 41 4.03 12.74 -12.30
CA ALA A 41 3.48 11.55 -11.64
C ALA A 41 2.71 11.86 -10.36
N PRO A 42 1.63 11.10 -10.09
CA PRO A 42 0.90 11.20 -8.83
C PRO A 42 1.69 10.63 -7.65
N VAL A 43 2.77 9.88 -7.93
CA VAL A 43 3.69 9.33 -6.93
C VAL A 43 5.04 10.01 -7.08
N LYS A 44 5.58 10.52 -5.98
CA LYS A 44 6.90 11.17 -5.94
C LYS A 44 7.89 10.28 -5.21
N LEU A 45 9.10 10.17 -5.75
CA LEU A 45 10.14 9.25 -5.28
C LEU A 45 11.38 10.03 -4.85
N PHE A 46 11.93 9.68 -3.68
CA PHE A 46 13.10 10.33 -3.10
C PHE A 46 14.05 9.30 -2.49
N VAL A 47 15.31 9.64 -2.45
CA VAL A 47 16.33 8.95 -1.66
C VAL A 47 16.79 9.86 -0.51
N ALA A 48 17.01 9.27 0.67
CA ALA A 48 17.48 9.94 1.87
C ALA A 48 18.64 9.12 2.46
N GLY A 49 19.87 9.39 2.01
CA GLY A 49 21.00 8.49 2.27
C GLY A 49 20.75 7.10 1.66
N GLN A 50 20.69 6.09 2.51
CA GLN A 50 20.39 4.71 2.09
C GLN A 50 18.91 4.33 2.20
N ALA A 51 18.03 5.28 2.48
CA ALA A 51 16.60 5.05 2.57
C ALA A 51 15.88 5.47 1.29
N ALA A 52 14.77 4.77 0.97
CA ALA A 52 13.85 5.08 -0.12
C ALA A 52 12.54 5.62 0.45
N LEU A 53 12.05 6.73 -0.10
CA LEU A 53 10.82 7.38 0.30
C LEU A 53 9.90 7.54 -0.92
N SER A 54 8.66 7.05 -0.82
CA SER A 54 7.63 7.20 -1.83
C SER A 54 6.44 7.93 -1.25
N LEU A 55 6.04 9.03 -1.88
CA LEU A 55 4.90 9.85 -1.48
C LEU A 55 3.75 9.70 -2.47
N THR A 56 2.55 9.57 -1.94
CA THR A 56 1.30 9.52 -2.70
C THR A 56 0.23 10.27 -1.93
N ASP A 57 -0.30 11.34 -2.49
CA ASP A 57 -1.25 12.24 -1.81
C ASP A 57 -0.64 12.72 -0.45
N ASP A 58 -1.31 12.50 0.66
CA ASP A 58 -0.88 12.83 2.03
C ASP A 58 -0.17 11.68 2.77
N TYR A 59 0.28 10.66 2.02
CA TYR A 59 0.79 9.41 2.55
C TYR A 59 2.22 9.12 2.08
N ALA A 60 3.05 8.59 2.98
CA ALA A 60 4.43 8.22 2.68
C ALA A 60 4.77 6.78 3.10
N TRP A 61 5.53 6.09 2.25
CA TRP A 61 6.21 4.84 2.52
C TRP A 61 7.71 5.06 2.63
N LEU A 62 8.33 4.62 3.72
CA LEU A 62 9.76 4.74 3.94
C LEU A 62 10.39 3.36 4.15
N ALA A 63 11.30 2.97 3.25
CA ALA A 63 12.15 1.79 3.40
C ALA A 63 13.54 2.21 3.86
N GLY A 64 14.04 1.54 4.91
CA GLY A 64 15.30 1.87 5.54
C GLY A 64 15.19 3.06 6.51
N ARG A 65 16.35 3.48 7.03
CA ARG A 65 16.43 4.62 7.97
C ARG A 65 17.21 5.75 7.30
N PRO A 66 16.65 6.97 7.22
CA PRO A 66 17.37 8.12 6.72
C PRO A 66 18.46 8.55 7.69
N ASP A 67 19.50 9.21 7.18
CA ASP A 67 20.63 9.70 7.99
C ASP A 67 20.20 10.83 8.94
N ASP A 68 19.23 11.65 8.52
CA ASP A 68 18.72 12.80 9.26
C ASP A 68 17.19 12.73 9.39
N LEU A 69 16.73 12.48 10.61
CA LEU A 69 15.30 12.38 10.93
C LEU A 69 14.63 13.76 11.07
N GLU A 70 15.37 14.78 11.43
CA GLU A 70 14.83 16.16 11.52
C GLU A 70 14.57 16.70 10.11
N GLU A 71 15.50 16.44 9.18
CA GLU A 71 15.29 16.75 7.76
C GLU A 71 14.09 15.99 7.21
N LEU A 72 13.95 14.68 7.53
CA LEU A 72 12.80 13.89 7.10
C LEU A 72 11.48 14.50 7.55
N VAL A 73 11.34 14.82 8.84
CA VAL A 73 10.10 15.38 9.39
C VAL A 73 9.79 16.74 8.75
N SER A 74 10.80 17.60 8.61
CA SER A 74 10.65 18.91 7.97
C SER A 74 10.20 18.78 6.51
N PHE A 75 10.77 17.82 5.78
CA PHE A 75 10.42 17.52 4.41
C PHE A 75 9.00 16.98 4.29
N LEU A 76 8.60 16.02 5.12
CA LEU A 76 7.25 15.45 5.10
C LEU A 76 6.18 16.51 5.36
N ARG A 77 6.41 17.41 6.31
CA ARG A 77 5.54 18.55 6.57
C ARG A 77 5.42 19.48 5.36
N PHE A 78 6.56 19.85 4.76
CA PHE A 78 6.59 20.67 3.55
C PHE A 78 5.82 20.02 2.39
N ALA A 79 5.93 18.70 2.26
CA ALA A 79 5.23 17.93 1.23
C ALA A 79 3.75 17.68 1.53
N GLY A 80 3.23 18.12 2.69
CA GLY A 80 1.84 17.91 3.08
C GLY A 80 1.50 16.47 3.47
N VAL A 81 2.49 15.69 3.88
CA VAL A 81 2.31 14.31 4.31
C VAL A 81 1.78 14.28 5.74
N HIS A 82 0.67 13.57 5.95
CA HIS A 82 0.06 13.36 7.27
C HIS A 82 0.35 11.98 7.86
N THR A 83 0.57 10.99 6.99
CA THR A 83 0.80 9.60 7.41
C THR A 83 2.11 9.08 6.84
N LEU A 84 2.97 8.56 7.72
CA LEU A 84 4.19 7.84 7.35
C LEU A 84 4.10 6.40 7.82
N GLN A 85 4.32 5.45 6.91
CA GLN A 85 4.50 4.04 7.26
C GLN A 85 5.92 3.57 6.96
N THR A 86 6.49 2.85 7.93
CA THR A 86 7.85 2.30 7.84
C THR A 86 8.01 1.11 8.79
N PRO A 87 8.75 0.06 8.40
CA PRO A 87 9.17 -0.97 9.35
C PRO A 87 10.14 -0.45 10.41
N SER A 88 10.85 0.65 10.13
CA SER A 88 11.85 1.23 11.02
C SER A 88 11.22 1.86 12.26
N GLU A 89 11.89 1.68 13.41
CA GLU A 89 11.54 2.38 14.63
C GLU A 89 12.06 3.84 14.57
N LEU A 90 11.13 4.80 14.61
CA LEU A 90 11.42 6.24 14.59
C LEU A 90 11.07 6.91 15.93
N GLY A 91 10.91 6.13 17.00
CA GLY A 91 10.46 6.61 18.30
C GLY A 91 11.35 7.73 18.88
N GLY A 92 10.71 8.68 19.55
CA GLY A 92 11.38 9.83 20.17
C GLY A 92 11.71 10.97 19.21
N GLN A 93 11.42 10.86 17.91
CA GLN A 93 11.64 11.94 16.97
C GLN A 93 10.55 13.01 17.10
N PRO A 94 10.88 14.27 17.45
CA PRO A 94 9.91 15.36 17.50
C PRO A 94 9.18 15.54 16.17
N GLY A 95 7.85 15.69 16.25
CA GLY A 95 7.01 15.85 15.07
C GLY A 95 6.53 14.56 14.42
N LEU A 96 6.88 13.41 15.00
CA LEU A 96 6.28 12.13 14.67
C LEU A 96 5.57 11.54 15.90
N ARG A 97 4.28 11.27 15.76
CA ARG A 97 3.48 10.60 16.79
C ARG A 97 3.09 9.21 16.32
N ALA A 98 3.47 8.19 17.08
CA ALA A 98 3.03 6.83 16.79
C ALA A 98 1.50 6.74 16.90
N VAL A 99 0.86 6.15 15.88
CA VAL A 99 -0.60 5.98 15.84
C VAL A 99 -1.03 4.53 15.82
N GLY A 100 -0.14 3.60 15.51
CA GLY A 100 -0.42 2.18 15.52
C GLY A 100 0.67 1.35 14.87
N GLN A 101 0.39 0.06 14.82
CA GLN A 101 1.21 -0.93 14.13
C GLN A 101 0.30 -1.89 13.40
N ASP A 102 0.64 -2.18 12.13
CA ASP A 102 -0.02 -3.20 11.32
C ASP A 102 0.82 -4.48 11.29
N ALA A 103 0.16 -5.63 11.37
CA ALA A 103 0.84 -6.90 11.19
C ALA A 103 1.16 -7.11 9.69
N PHE A 104 2.37 -7.51 9.40
CA PHE A 104 2.76 -7.95 8.06
C PHE A 104 2.54 -9.46 7.94
N LEU A 105 1.71 -9.85 6.98
CA LEU A 105 1.30 -11.23 6.74
C LEU A 105 1.86 -11.71 5.42
N VAL A 106 2.29 -12.98 5.35
CA VAL A 106 3.01 -13.52 4.20
C VAL A 106 2.50 -14.92 3.85
N LEU A 107 2.46 -15.21 2.56
CA LEU A 107 2.44 -16.55 1.98
C LEU A 107 3.64 -16.70 1.05
N GLU A 108 4.53 -17.64 1.36
CA GLU A 108 5.76 -17.86 0.59
C GLU A 108 5.45 -18.55 -0.76
N PRO A 109 6.33 -18.43 -1.77
CA PRO A 109 6.20 -19.10 -3.06
C PRO A 109 6.00 -20.61 -2.89
N GLY A 110 5.04 -21.18 -3.62
CA GLY A 110 4.68 -22.59 -3.52
C GLY A 110 3.91 -22.97 -2.25
N GLY A 111 3.70 -22.02 -1.33
CA GLY A 111 2.81 -22.21 -0.18
C GLY A 111 1.36 -22.32 -0.60
N SER A 112 0.52 -22.87 0.29
CA SER A 112 -0.92 -22.99 0.06
C SER A 112 -1.69 -22.80 1.35
N LEU A 113 -2.76 -22.04 1.26
CA LEU A 113 -3.72 -21.83 2.35
C LEU A 113 -4.96 -22.72 2.14
N PRO A 114 -5.62 -23.16 3.21
CA PRO A 114 -6.90 -23.84 3.11
C PRO A 114 -7.92 -22.95 2.37
N GLN A 115 -8.33 -23.39 1.17
CA GLN A 115 -9.30 -22.65 0.36
C GLN A 115 -10.73 -22.90 0.88
N PRO A 116 -11.45 -21.87 1.36
CA PRO A 116 -12.87 -22.01 1.67
C PRO A 116 -13.67 -22.40 0.44
N PRO A 117 -14.82 -23.09 0.59
CA PRO A 117 -15.71 -23.34 -0.54
C PRO A 117 -16.20 -22.02 -1.15
N LEU A 118 -16.35 -21.99 -2.48
CA LEU A 118 -16.91 -20.82 -3.16
C LEU A 118 -18.33 -20.55 -2.63
N PRO A 119 -18.62 -19.34 -2.15
CA PRO A 119 -19.96 -19.02 -1.65
C PRO A 119 -21.02 -19.20 -2.74
N GLN A 120 -22.14 -19.83 -2.39
CA GLN A 120 -23.22 -20.13 -3.32
C GLN A 120 -23.80 -18.84 -3.94
N GLY A 121 -24.06 -18.87 -5.25
CA GLY A 121 -24.63 -17.74 -6.00
C GLY A 121 -23.60 -16.69 -6.43
N PHE A 122 -22.31 -16.98 -6.27
CA PHE A 122 -21.24 -16.11 -6.75
C PHE A 122 -20.32 -16.82 -7.73
N VAL A 123 -19.76 -16.05 -8.66
CA VAL A 123 -18.77 -16.53 -9.63
C VAL A 123 -17.50 -15.69 -9.57
N PRO A 124 -16.32 -16.31 -9.70
CA PRO A 124 -15.06 -15.58 -9.74
C PRO A 124 -14.91 -14.77 -11.04
N ASP A 125 -14.34 -13.58 -10.90
CA ASP A 125 -13.87 -12.74 -11.99
C ASP A 125 -12.40 -12.39 -11.75
N THR A 126 -11.51 -12.88 -12.61
CA THR A 126 -10.05 -12.66 -12.47
C THR A 126 -9.53 -11.47 -13.27
N ALA A 127 -10.42 -10.68 -13.87
CA ALA A 127 -10.09 -9.52 -14.68
C ALA A 127 -11.08 -8.37 -14.45
N VAL A 128 -11.32 -8.03 -13.18
CA VAL A 128 -12.25 -6.96 -12.79
C VAL A 128 -11.81 -5.63 -13.41
N PRO A 129 -12.70 -4.92 -14.14
CA PRO A 129 -12.40 -3.59 -14.64
C PRO A 129 -12.08 -2.61 -13.50
N VAL A 130 -11.03 -1.80 -13.67
CA VAL A 130 -10.58 -0.86 -12.63
C VAL A 130 -11.70 0.11 -12.23
N GLY A 131 -12.55 0.53 -13.19
CA GLY A 131 -13.69 1.40 -12.90
C GLY A 131 -14.69 0.77 -11.93
N GLU A 132 -15.04 -0.51 -12.12
CA GLU A 132 -15.98 -1.21 -11.22
C GLU A 132 -15.37 -1.41 -9.81
N ALA A 133 -14.07 -1.71 -9.73
CA ALA A 133 -13.37 -1.78 -8.44
C ALA A 133 -13.34 -0.41 -7.75
N ALA A 134 -13.11 0.67 -8.50
CA ALA A 134 -13.13 2.03 -7.98
C ALA A 134 -14.54 2.40 -7.44
N ASP A 135 -15.60 2.05 -8.17
CA ASP A 135 -16.97 2.32 -7.75
C ASP A 135 -17.36 1.53 -6.49
N LEU A 136 -16.85 0.30 -6.36
CA LEU A 136 -17.07 -0.52 -5.18
C LEU A 136 -16.34 0.02 -3.94
N LEU A 137 -15.09 0.48 -4.10
CA LEU A 137 -14.26 1.00 -3.01
C LEU A 137 -14.68 2.42 -2.59
N PHE A 138 -15.04 3.24 -3.57
CA PHE A 138 -15.37 4.65 -3.40
C PHE A 138 -16.74 4.95 -4.05
N PRO A 139 -17.85 4.66 -3.36
CA PRO A 139 -19.19 4.79 -3.95
C PRO A 139 -19.60 6.23 -4.28
N THR A 140 -18.82 7.20 -3.83
CA THR A 140 -19.01 8.61 -4.18
C THR A 140 -17.82 9.15 -4.96
N ALA A 141 -18.09 10.01 -5.95
CA ALA A 141 -17.03 10.69 -6.70
C ALA A 141 -16.14 11.51 -5.75
N SER A 142 -14.84 11.36 -5.88
CA SER A 142 -13.85 12.06 -5.05
C SER A 142 -12.47 12.04 -5.73
N ALA A 143 -11.60 12.97 -5.35
CA ALA A 143 -10.22 13.00 -5.81
C ALA A 143 -9.47 11.69 -5.47
N TYR A 144 -9.80 11.07 -4.33
CA TYR A 144 -9.23 9.76 -3.96
C TYR A 144 -9.65 8.65 -4.92
N ARG A 145 -10.93 8.60 -5.33
CA ARG A 145 -11.43 7.66 -6.33
C ARG A 145 -10.71 7.82 -7.67
N ASP A 146 -10.58 9.05 -8.14
CA ASP A 146 -9.94 9.35 -9.41
C ASP A 146 -8.44 9.08 -9.38
N GLY A 147 -7.78 9.40 -8.28
CA GLY A 147 -6.39 9.05 -8.02
C GLY A 147 -6.17 7.53 -7.98
N PHE A 148 -7.02 6.80 -7.26
CA PHE A 148 -7.01 5.33 -7.24
C PHE A 148 -7.16 4.75 -8.65
N TYR A 149 -8.21 5.19 -9.39
CA TYR A 149 -8.47 4.72 -10.75
C TYR A 149 -7.24 4.92 -11.65
N SER A 150 -6.68 6.12 -11.69
CA SER A 150 -5.54 6.46 -12.53
C SER A 150 -4.31 5.62 -12.22
N ARG A 151 -3.92 5.51 -10.95
CA ARG A 151 -2.75 4.74 -10.52
C ARG A 151 -2.93 3.24 -10.77
N THR A 152 -4.08 2.70 -10.43
CA THR A 152 -4.38 1.27 -10.59
C THR A 152 -4.49 0.89 -12.05
N ALA A 153 -5.17 1.70 -12.89
CA ALA A 153 -5.26 1.45 -14.33
C ALA A 153 -3.87 1.45 -14.98
N THR A 154 -3.01 2.39 -14.60
CA THR A 154 -1.61 2.41 -15.07
C THR A 154 -0.88 1.13 -14.67
N ALA A 155 -0.97 0.72 -13.40
CA ALA A 155 -0.28 -0.49 -12.93
C ALA A 155 -0.81 -1.76 -13.61
N VAL A 156 -2.12 -1.89 -13.80
CA VAL A 156 -2.74 -3.04 -14.50
C VAL A 156 -2.31 -3.08 -15.97
N ASN A 157 -2.33 -1.95 -16.67
CA ASN A 157 -1.91 -1.86 -18.07
C ASN A 157 -0.43 -2.20 -18.30
N HIS A 158 0.42 -1.99 -17.29
CA HIS A 158 1.82 -2.39 -17.32
C HIS A 158 2.07 -3.81 -16.78
N GLY A 159 1.03 -4.56 -16.41
CA GLY A 159 1.16 -5.91 -15.84
C GLY A 159 1.75 -5.93 -14.41
N LEU A 160 1.77 -4.78 -13.73
CA LEU A 160 2.32 -4.60 -12.39
C LEU A 160 1.24 -4.61 -11.28
N ALA A 161 -0.02 -4.88 -11.66
CA ALA A 161 -1.12 -5.11 -10.74
C ALA A 161 -2.15 -6.06 -11.37
N ARG A 162 -2.97 -6.72 -10.54
CA ARG A 162 -4.12 -7.55 -10.96
C ARG A 162 -5.30 -7.27 -10.05
N LEU A 163 -6.51 -7.23 -10.62
CA LEU A 163 -7.75 -7.10 -9.85
C LEU A 163 -8.62 -8.35 -10.05
N TRP A 164 -9.05 -8.93 -8.96
CA TRP A 164 -9.99 -10.04 -8.92
C TRP A 164 -11.26 -9.65 -8.17
N GLY A 165 -12.34 -10.35 -8.44
CA GLY A 165 -13.61 -10.14 -7.75
C GLY A 165 -14.51 -11.37 -7.72
N LEU A 166 -15.62 -11.19 -7.07
CA LEU A 166 -16.75 -12.11 -7.07
C LEU A 166 -17.99 -11.36 -7.56
N ARG A 167 -18.68 -11.94 -8.55
CA ARG A 167 -19.93 -11.42 -9.07
C ARG A 167 -21.11 -12.24 -8.59
N ASP A 168 -22.22 -11.60 -8.31
CA ASP A 168 -23.49 -12.28 -8.03
C ASP A 168 -24.13 -12.82 -9.33
N ALA A 169 -25.26 -13.52 -9.19
CA ALA A 169 -26.01 -14.09 -10.32
C ALA A 169 -26.50 -13.03 -11.32
N GLY A 170 -26.63 -11.78 -10.93
CA GLY A 170 -26.97 -10.65 -11.80
C GLY A 170 -25.78 -10.02 -12.50
N GLY A 171 -24.55 -10.52 -12.26
CA GLY A 171 -23.31 -9.95 -12.81
C GLY A 171 -22.74 -8.76 -12.03
N ARG A 172 -23.38 -8.34 -10.93
CA ARG A 172 -22.90 -7.24 -10.09
C ARG A 172 -21.64 -7.65 -9.32
N LEU A 173 -20.64 -6.78 -9.28
CA LEU A 173 -19.44 -6.96 -8.47
C LEU A 173 -19.80 -6.88 -6.97
N ALA A 174 -19.67 -7.99 -6.25
CA ALA A 174 -20.03 -8.11 -4.84
C ALA A 174 -18.83 -7.95 -3.91
N ALA A 175 -17.64 -8.34 -4.38
CA ALA A 175 -16.39 -8.15 -3.67
C ALA A 175 -15.24 -8.00 -4.67
N SER A 176 -14.22 -7.24 -4.31
CA SER A 176 -13.00 -7.14 -5.08
C SER A 176 -11.76 -7.18 -4.19
N MET A 177 -10.63 -7.50 -4.81
CA MET A 177 -9.30 -7.52 -4.22
C MET A 177 -8.26 -7.26 -5.30
N GLY A 178 -7.11 -6.69 -4.91
CA GLY A 178 -5.97 -6.50 -5.81
C GLY A 178 -4.68 -7.16 -5.32
N ALA A 179 -3.90 -7.71 -6.24
CA ALA A 179 -2.46 -7.69 -6.15
C ALA A 179 -2.04 -6.30 -6.67
N ASP A 180 -2.00 -5.32 -5.76
CA ASP A 180 -1.81 -3.90 -6.10
C ASP A 180 -0.40 -3.59 -6.57
N ALA A 181 0.59 -4.38 -6.14
CA ALA A 181 1.94 -4.31 -6.69
C ALA A 181 2.51 -5.70 -6.96
N LEU A 182 3.02 -5.89 -8.17
CA LEU A 182 3.75 -7.06 -8.63
C LEU A 182 5.15 -6.60 -9.09
N PHE A 183 6.19 -7.00 -8.37
CA PHE A 183 7.55 -6.62 -8.70
C PHE A 183 8.56 -7.65 -8.19
N GLU A 184 9.51 -8.10 -9.03
CA GLU A 184 10.58 -9.06 -8.69
C GLU A 184 10.09 -10.27 -7.87
N ARG A 185 9.00 -10.89 -8.29
CA ARG A 185 8.36 -12.02 -7.60
C ARG A 185 7.84 -11.71 -6.19
N GLN A 186 7.68 -10.43 -5.85
CA GLN A 186 6.96 -9.98 -4.67
C GLN A 186 5.59 -9.44 -5.09
N ALA A 187 4.52 -9.89 -4.45
CA ALA A 187 3.16 -9.44 -4.66
C ALA A 187 2.63 -8.78 -3.39
N TYR A 188 2.27 -7.51 -3.46
CA TYR A 188 1.57 -6.82 -2.39
C TYR A 188 0.07 -6.91 -2.62
N LEU A 189 -0.63 -7.59 -1.70
CA LEU A 189 -2.08 -7.78 -1.75
C LEU A 189 -2.77 -6.65 -0.98
N SER A 190 -3.82 -6.08 -1.57
CA SER A 190 -4.59 -5.02 -0.93
C SER A 190 -5.99 -4.88 -1.53
N LEU A 191 -6.70 -3.80 -1.21
CA LEU A 191 -7.98 -3.45 -1.84
C LEU A 191 -9.09 -4.49 -1.61
N LEU A 192 -8.97 -5.33 -0.57
CA LEU A 192 -10.02 -6.29 -0.22
C LEU A 192 -11.24 -5.54 0.28
N HIS A 193 -12.29 -5.53 -0.52
CA HIS A 193 -13.55 -4.90 -0.17
C HIS A 193 -14.73 -5.80 -0.53
N THR A 194 -15.75 -5.78 0.32
CA THR A 194 -17.03 -6.45 0.07
C THR A 194 -18.14 -5.43 0.22
N ASP A 195 -19.00 -5.33 -0.81
CA ASP A 195 -20.19 -4.49 -0.79
C ASP A 195 -21.01 -4.79 0.49
N PRO A 196 -21.45 -3.76 1.23
CA PRO A 196 -22.21 -3.93 2.46
C PRO A 196 -23.39 -4.91 2.35
N ALA A 197 -24.08 -4.96 1.21
CA ALA A 197 -25.20 -5.86 0.98
C ALA A 197 -24.80 -7.36 0.92
N PHE A 198 -23.52 -7.65 0.69
CA PHE A 198 -23.00 -9.01 0.55
C PHE A 198 -22.06 -9.45 1.67
N ARG A 199 -21.85 -8.62 2.70
CA ARG A 199 -20.98 -8.94 3.84
C ARG A 199 -21.46 -10.16 4.62
N ARG A 200 -20.53 -10.78 5.36
CA ARG A 200 -20.78 -11.95 6.22
C ARG A 200 -21.19 -13.23 5.46
N ARG A 201 -20.91 -13.29 4.17
CA ARG A 201 -21.16 -14.47 3.30
C ARG A 201 -19.87 -15.22 2.92
N GLY A 202 -18.73 -14.89 3.52
CA GLY A 202 -17.45 -15.55 3.25
C GLY A 202 -16.70 -15.06 2.00
N LEU A 203 -17.21 -14.04 1.27
CA LEU A 203 -16.64 -13.56 0.00
C LEU A 203 -15.18 -13.11 0.14
N GLY A 204 -14.90 -12.28 1.15
CA GLY A 204 -13.55 -11.77 1.38
C GLY A 204 -12.55 -12.88 1.71
N GLY A 205 -12.95 -13.85 2.54
CA GLY A 205 -12.09 -14.99 2.88
C GLY A 205 -11.76 -15.84 1.67
N TRP A 206 -12.79 -16.15 0.86
CA TRP A 206 -12.57 -16.90 -0.38
C TRP A 206 -11.62 -16.16 -1.33
N LEU A 207 -11.85 -14.87 -1.54
CA LEU A 207 -11.14 -14.07 -2.54
C LEU A 207 -9.66 -13.91 -2.19
N VAL A 208 -9.35 -13.57 -0.92
CA VAL A 208 -7.96 -13.38 -0.49
C VAL A 208 -7.18 -14.70 -0.56
N THR A 209 -7.81 -15.81 -0.15
CA THR A 209 -7.18 -17.13 -0.19
C THR A 209 -6.94 -17.59 -1.63
N ALA A 210 -7.94 -17.42 -2.50
CA ALA A 210 -7.85 -17.81 -3.92
C ALA A 210 -6.75 -17.04 -4.64
N MET A 211 -6.68 -15.70 -4.48
CA MET A 211 -5.65 -14.88 -5.11
C MET A 211 -4.26 -15.22 -4.57
N ALA A 212 -4.11 -15.34 -3.25
CA ALA A 212 -2.82 -15.66 -2.65
C ALA A 212 -2.31 -17.04 -3.09
N ASN A 213 -3.17 -18.07 -3.10
CA ASN A 213 -2.80 -19.41 -3.56
C ASN A 213 -2.42 -19.42 -5.05
N ALA A 214 -3.16 -18.71 -5.90
CA ALA A 214 -2.85 -18.65 -7.33
C ALA A 214 -1.49 -17.98 -7.58
N LEU A 215 -1.24 -16.85 -6.93
CA LEU A 215 0.04 -16.15 -7.06
C LEU A 215 1.20 -16.96 -6.46
N ALA A 216 1.02 -17.61 -5.31
CA ALA A 216 2.05 -18.45 -4.72
C ALA A 216 2.39 -19.64 -5.62
N ALA A 217 1.40 -20.25 -6.29
CA ALA A 217 1.60 -21.30 -7.28
C ALA A 217 2.36 -20.81 -8.53
N GLU A 218 2.19 -19.53 -8.90
CA GLU A 218 2.98 -18.87 -9.95
C GLU A 218 4.41 -18.49 -9.50
N GLY A 219 4.77 -18.75 -8.24
CA GLY A 219 6.10 -18.44 -7.68
C GLY A 219 6.23 -17.01 -7.12
N TRP A 220 5.11 -16.34 -6.80
CA TRP A 220 5.12 -15.05 -6.12
C TRP A 220 5.12 -15.24 -4.59
N ARG A 221 5.88 -14.41 -3.90
CA ARG A 221 5.72 -14.21 -2.47
C ARG A 221 4.60 -13.19 -2.25
N CYS A 222 3.51 -13.63 -1.64
CA CYS A 222 2.35 -12.78 -1.38
C CYS A 222 2.43 -12.17 0.00
N ALA A 223 2.23 -10.87 0.12
CA ALA A 223 2.29 -10.17 1.39
C ALA A 223 1.28 -9.01 1.45
N PHE A 224 0.87 -8.64 2.66
CA PHE A 224 -0.01 -7.50 2.92
C PHE A 224 0.07 -7.05 4.38
N PHE A 225 -0.43 -5.85 4.65
CA PHE A 225 -0.58 -5.34 6.01
C PHE A 225 -2.00 -5.55 6.51
N SER A 226 -2.12 -5.82 7.80
CA SER A 226 -3.40 -5.98 8.49
C SER A 226 -3.41 -5.18 9.78
N GLU A 227 -4.38 -4.32 9.92
CA GLU A 227 -4.68 -3.70 11.20
C GLU A 227 -4.97 -4.76 12.27
N PRO A 228 -4.65 -4.48 13.55
CA PRO A 228 -4.78 -5.47 14.63
C PRO A 228 -6.18 -6.09 14.75
N HIS A 229 -7.24 -5.31 14.49
CA HIS A 229 -8.62 -5.80 14.59
C HIS A 229 -9.01 -6.80 13.50
N ASN A 230 -8.32 -6.81 12.35
CA ASN A 230 -8.54 -7.76 11.24
C ASN A 230 -7.64 -9.02 11.35
N LEU A 231 -6.62 -8.99 12.20
CA LEU A 231 -5.65 -10.08 12.32
C LEU A 231 -6.30 -11.46 12.65
N PRO A 232 -7.32 -11.56 13.54
CA PRO A 232 -7.99 -12.83 13.79
C PRO A 232 -8.63 -13.45 12.52
N PHE A 233 -9.20 -12.62 11.64
CA PHE A 233 -9.78 -13.07 10.37
C PHE A 233 -8.71 -13.71 9.47
N TYR A 234 -7.57 -13.07 9.28
CA TYR A 234 -6.50 -13.60 8.42
C TYR A 234 -5.81 -14.82 9.02
N ARG A 235 -5.66 -14.88 10.35
CA ARG A 235 -5.14 -16.07 11.04
C ARG A 235 -6.04 -17.30 10.84
N GLN A 236 -7.36 -17.13 10.86
CA GLN A 236 -8.31 -18.21 10.56
C GLN A 236 -8.19 -18.75 9.12
N LEU A 237 -7.72 -17.92 8.19
CA LEU A 237 -7.44 -18.32 6.82
C LEU A 237 -6.06 -19.00 6.65
N GLY A 238 -5.25 -19.04 7.71
CA GLY A 238 -3.94 -19.68 7.71
C GLY A 238 -2.75 -18.72 7.47
N PHE A 239 -2.97 -17.42 7.37
CA PHE A 239 -1.86 -16.46 7.29
C PHE A 239 -1.16 -16.30 8.64
N ALA A 240 0.16 -16.21 8.59
CA ALA A 240 1.00 -15.99 9.78
C ALA A 240 1.66 -14.59 9.73
N PRO A 241 1.74 -13.88 10.87
CA PRO A 241 2.52 -12.64 10.94
C PRO A 241 4.02 -12.92 10.72
N ALA A 242 4.65 -12.09 9.89
CA ALA A 242 6.07 -12.16 9.55
C ALA A 242 6.84 -10.87 9.88
N GLY A 243 6.16 -9.88 10.45
CA GLY A 243 6.75 -8.60 10.83
C GLY A 243 5.70 -7.58 11.23
N THR A 244 6.14 -6.34 11.41
CA THR A 244 5.30 -5.22 11.84
C THR A 244 5.65 -3.98 11.02
N MET A 245 4.62 -3.24 10.62
CA MET A 245 4.72 -1.93 10.00
C MET A 245 4.31 -0.87 11.01
N ASN A 246 5.19 0.07 11.29
CA ASN A 246 4.90 1.20 12.17
C ASN A 246 4.17 2.31 11.42
N CYS A 247 3.10 2.82 12.01
CA CYS A 247 2.30 3.91 11.47
C CYS A 247 2.53 5.17 12.32
N TRP A 248 2.93 6.25 11.67
CA TRP A 248 3.26 7.52 12.29
C TRP A 248 2.38 8.63 11.72
N HIS A 249 1.85 9.47 12.59
CA HIS A 249 1.26 10.74 12.19
C HIS A 249 2.35 11.82 12.17
N VAL A 250 2.43 12.55 11.07
CA VAL A 250 3.33 13.72 10.92
C VAL A 250 2.61 14.93 11.50
N GLU A 251 3.09 15.41 12.64
CA GLU A 251 2.47 16.55 13.34
C GLU A 251 2.79 17.86 12.62
N GLU A 252 1.80 18.74 12.49
CA GLU A 252 1.98 20.09 12.00
C GLU A 252 2.94 20.87 12.91
N GLN A 253 3.67 21.84 12.36
CA GLN A 253 4.39 22.80 13.20
C GLN A 253 3.36 23.68 13.91
N ASN A 254 3.37 23.66 15.24
CA ASN A 254 2.72 24.70 16.05
C ASN A 254 3.47 26.02 15.81
N VAL A 255 3.10 26.74 14.77
CA VAL A 255 3.54 28.12 14.61
C VAL A 255 2.85 28.91 15.72
N SER A 256 3.55 29.14 16.83
CA SER A 256 3.08 30.10 17.84
C SER A 256 2.72 31.40 17.12
N PRO A 257 1.54 31.98 17.36
CA PRO A 257 1.14 33.20 16.69
C PRO A 257 2.21 34.26 16.95
N VAL A 258 2.79 34.79 15.87
CA VAL A 258 3.74 35.88 15.93
C VAL A 258 3.13 36.97 16.79
N ARG A 259 3.75 37.27 17.94
CA ARG A 259 3.35 38.40 18.78
C ARG A 259 3.30 39.63 17.89
N LYS A 260 2.11 40.20 17.69
CA LYS A 260 1.98 41.53 17.09
C LYS A 260 2.86 42.46 17.89
N ILE A 261 3.93 42.96 17.26
CA ILE A 261 4.71 44.08 17.81
C ILE A 261 3.75 45.27 17.77
N GLU A 262 3.17 45.61 18.91
CA GLU A 262 2.47 46.87 19.09
C GLU A 262 3.51 47.97 18.89
N LYS A 263 3.34 48.73 17.81
CA LYS A 263 4.06 49.97 17.62
C LYS A 263 3.50 50.98 18.60
N GLY A 264 4.23 51.28 19.68
CA GLY A 264 4.03 52.47 20.48
C GLY A 264 4.47 53.72 19.74
#